data_61439284772b616e85554b7382238899
#
_entry.id   61439284772b616e85554b7382238899
#
_cell.length_a   1.000
_cell.length_b   1.000
_cell.length_c   1.000
_cell.angle_alpha   90.00
_cell.angle_beta   90.00
_cell.angle_gamma   90.00
#
_symmetry.space_group_name_H-M   'P 1'
#
loop_
_entity.id
_entity.type
_entity.pdbx_description
1 polymer ?
#
loop_
_entity_poly.entity_id
_entity_poly.type
_entity_poly.pdbx_seq_one_letter_code
_entity_poly.pdbx_strand_id
1 'polypeptide(L)'
;MDNNWIIDNLNYAFTLWNDKLTEMWSLLTQSPQAFKGGTIWQTIQAVNGAMQGVGYGLLVLFLAIGIFRSGVGFRDFRRPEYVLRHFLYFVMAKLAVTYGIDLMMDIFAVCAGIISAAAGSVGGIEGAAVALPGEIVTAI
;
A
#
# COMPACT_ATOMS: atom_id res chain seq x y z
N MET A 1 31.16 -37.69 -24.46
CA MET A 1 30.44 -37.25 -23.20
C MET A 1 29.45 -36.24 -23.65
N ASP A 2 28.19 -36.57 -23.51
CA ASP A 2 27.11 -35.68 -24.01
C ASP A 2 27.04 -34.45 -23.14
N ASN A 3 27.52 -33.32 -23.69
CA ASN A 3 27.47 -32.00 -22.98
C ASN A 3 26.00 -31.52 -22.80
N ASN A 4 25.04 -32.25 -23.30
CA ASN A 4 23.61 -31.93 -23.16
C ASN A 4 23.16 -31.80 -21.70
N TRP A 5 23.73 -32.57 -20.77
CA TRP A 5 23.37 -32.48 -19.35
C TRP A 5 23.69 -31.10 -18.73
N ILE A 6 24.75 -30.43 -19.22
CA ILE A 6 25.14 -29.11 -18.76
C ILE A 6 24.13 -28.10 -19.27
N ILE A 7 23.76 -28.17 -20.54
CA ILE A 7 22.77 -27.29 -21.17
C ILE A 7 21.40 -27.48 -20.49
N ASP A 8 21.02 -28.74 -20.25
CA ASP A 8 19.75 -29.03 -19.58
C ASP A 8 19.68 -28.50 -18.15
N ASN A 9 20.76 -28.67 -17.38
CA ASN A 9 20.83 -28.12 -16.02
C ASN A 9 20.83 -26.58 -16.00
N LEU A 10 21.54 -25.93 -16.94
CA LEU A 10 21.52 -24.47 -17.06
C LEU A 10 20.13 -23.97 -17.48
N ASN A 11 19.50 -24.60 -18.45
CA ASN A 11 18.14 -24.24 -18.84
C ASN A 11 17.15 -24.42 -17.69
N TYR A 12 17.27 -25.51 -16.94
CA TYR A 12 16.45 -25.74 -15.76
C TYR A 12 16.68 -24.63 -14.70
N ALA A 13 17.93 -24.26 -14.44
CA ALA A 13 18.26 -23.22 -13.51
C ALA A 13 17.68 -21.84 -13.95
N PHE A 14 17.77 -21.50 -15.23
CA PHE A 14 17.21 -20.26 -15.76
C PHE A 14 15.68 -20.28 -15.75
N THR A 15 15.05 -21.41 -16.05
CA THR A 15 13.60 -21.56 -15.95
C THR A 15 13.15 -21.32 -14.50
N LEU A 16 13.80 -22.00 -13.55
CA LEU A 16 13.49 -21.84 -12.14
C LEU A 16 13.69 -20.38 -11.65
N TRP A 17 14.75 -19.74 -12.14
CA TRP A 17 15.01 -18.31 -11.85
C TRP A 17 13.90 -17.41 -12.41
N ASN A 18 13.54 -17.58 -13.66
CA ASN A 18 12.48 -16.81 -14.32
C ASN A 18 11.12 -17.01 -13.64
N ASP A 19 10.79 -18.25 -13.24
CA ASP A 19 9.58 -18.56 -12.48
C ASP A 19 9.57 -17.83 -11.13
N LYS A 20 10.70 -17.84 -10.43
CA LYS A 20 10.81 -17.13 -9.16
C LYS A 20 10.74 -15.61 -9.31
N LEU A 21 11.29 -15.04 -10.37
CA LEU A 21 11.13 -13.63 -10.69
C LEU A 21 9.66 -13.29 -10.94
N THR A 22 8.96 -14.12 -11.69
CA THR A 22 7.53 -13.94 -11.99
C THR A 22 6.69 -14.03 -10.71
N GLU A 23 6.97 -15.01 -9.84
CA GLU A 23 6.31 -15.14 -8.55
C GLU A 23 6.53 -13.89 -7.65
N MET A 24 7.78 -13.44 -7.52
CA MET A 24 8.11 -12.24 -6.75
C MET A 24 7.42 -11.00 -7.30
N TRP A 25 7.38 -10.86 -8.63
CA TRP A 25 6.70 -9.73 -9.26
C TRP A 25 5.19 -9.76 -9.01
N SER A 26 4.57 -10.92 -9.12
CA SER A 26 3.14 -11.07 -8.84
C SER A 26 2.80 -10.67 -7.40
N LEU A 27 3.70 -10.97 -6.44
CA LEU A 27 3.53 -10.56 -5.05
C LEU A 27 3.72 -9.05 -4.86
N LEU A 28 4.68 -8.44 -5.56
CA LEU A 28 4.95 -7.00 -5.46
C LEU A 28 3.87 -6.14 -6.11
N THR A 29 3.24 -6.64 -7.18
CA THR A 29 2.18 -5.93 -7.90
C THR A 29 0.78 -6.25 -7.37
N GLN A 30 0.66 -7.24 -6.49
CA GLN A 30 -0.62 -7.63 -5.92
C GLN A 30 -1.17 -6.53 -5.01
N SER A 31 -2.46 -6.21 -5.18
CA SER A 31 -3.11 -5.26 -4.30
C SER A 31 -3.19 -5.80 -2.86
N PRO A 32 -3.11 -4.93 -1.83
CA PRO A 32 -3.23 -5.35 -0.43
C PRO A 32 -4.52 -6.13 -0.14
N GLN A 33 -5.58 -5.85 -0.88
CA GLN A 33 -6.89 -6.52 -0.76
C GLN A 33 -6.85 -7.97 -1.23
N ALA A 34 -6.06 -8.28 -2.26
CA ALA A 34 -5.96 -9.61 -2.84
C ALA A 34 -4.89 -10.47 -2.16
N PHE A 35 -4.02 -9.87 -1.35
CA PHE A 35 -2.91 -10.57 -0.71
C PHE A 35 -3.41 -11.72 0.18
N LYS A 36 -2.86 -12.92 -0.06
CA LYS A 36 -3.25 -14.16 0.64
C LYS A 36 -4.76 -14.42 0.64
N GLY A 37 -5.41 -14.21 -0.50
CA GLY A 37 -6.85 -14.49 -0.63
C GLY A 37 -7.76 -13.56 0.16
N GLY A 38 -7.28 -12.38 0.54
CA GLY A 38 -8.08 -11.36 1.22
C GLY A 38 -8.28 -11.56 2.73
N THR A 39 -7.82 -12.68 3.31
CA THR A 39 -8.00 -12.95 4.76
C THR A 39 -7.32 -11.88 5.63
N ILE A 40 -6.11 -11.47 5.23
CA ILE A 40 -5.37 -10.41 5.92
C ILE A 40 -6.11 -9.08 5.81
N TRP A 41 -6.69 -8.81 4.64
CA TRP A 41 -7.46 -7.60 4.41
C TRP A 41 -8.70 -7.51 5.32
N GLN A 42 -9.44 -8.61 5.48
CA GLN A 42 -10.58 -8.66 6.41
C GLN A 42 -10.15 -8.37 7.85
N THR A 43 -9.01 -8.91 8.27
CA THR A 43 -8.45 -8.62 9.59
C THR A 43 -8.08 -7.14 9.73
N ILE A 44 -7.46 -6.55 8.71
CA ILE A 44 -7.11 -5.11 8.70
C ILE A 44 -8.38 -4.26 8.79
N GLN A 45 -9.44 -4.60 8.06
CA GLN A 45 -10.71 -3.88 8.13
C GLN A 45 -11.36 -3.99 9.52
N ALA A 46 -11.33 -5.16 10.15
CA ALA A 46 -11.87 -5.35 11.48
C ALA A 46 -11.10 -4.51 12.53
N VAL A 47 -9.76 -4.53 12.45
CA VAL A 47 -8.91 -3.69 13.31
C VAL A 47 -9.15 -2.21 13.05
N ASN A 48 -9.26 -1.80 11.79
CA ASN A 48 -9.56 -0.41 11.43
C ASN A 48 -10.90 0.05 12.02
N GLY A 49 -11.95 -0.78 11.95
CA GLY A 49 -13.24 -0.48 12.57
C GLY A 49 -13.15 -0.27 14.09
N ALA A 50 -12.39 -1.11 14.78
CA ALA A 50 -12.13 -0.94 16.21
C ALA A 50 -11.34 0.35 16.51
N MET A 51 -10.30 0.63 15.71
CA MET A 51 -9.47 1.84 15.85
C MET A 51 -10.26 3.11 15.53
N GLN A 52 -11.19 3.08 14.58
CA GLN A 52 -12.11 4.19 14.31
C GLN A 52 -12.95 4.52 15.55
N GLY A 53 -13.48 3.52 16.24
CA GLY A 53 -14.23 3.71 17.48
C GLY A 53 -13.40 4.45 18.55
N VAL A 54 -12.16 4.01 18.76
CA VAL A 54 -11.21 4.67 19.67
C VAL A 54 -10.90 6.09 19.18
N GLY A 55 -10.65 6.26 17.87
CA GLY A 55 -10.37 7.56 17.25
C GLY A 55 -11.49 8.56 17.46
N TYR A 56 -12.74 8.15 17.29
CA TYR A 56 -13.91 9.02 17.57
C TYR A 56 -14.01 9.38 19.04
N GLY A 57 -13.77 8.44 19.96
CA GLY A 57 -13.76 8.72 21.39
C GLY A 57 -12.72 9.77 21.77
N LEU A 58 -11.49 9.61 21.28
CA LEU A 58 -10.41 10.58 21.48
C LEU A 58 -10.73 11.94 20.85
N LEU A 59 -11.34 11.95 19.67
CA LEU A 59 -11.71 13.16 18.95
C LEU A 59 -12.73 13.99 19.75
N VAL A 60 -13.75 13.34 20.32
CA VAL A 60 -14.73 13.96 21.19
C VAL A 60 -14.06 14.47 22.48
N LEU A 61 -13.18 13.68 23.07
CA LEU A 61 -12.44 14.07 24.27
C LEU A 61 -11.57 15.31 24.02
N PHE A 62 -10.80 15.33 22.92
CA PHE A 62 -9.98 16.48 22.57
C PHE A 62 -10.82 17.73 22.24
N LEU A 63 -11.97 17.55 21.61
CA LEU A 63 -12.91 18.63 21.38
C LEU A 63 -13.39 19.20 22.71
N ALA A 64 -13.83 18.35 23.65
CA ALA A 64 -14.27 18.76 24.97
C ALA A 64 -13.15 19.51 25.72
N ILE A 65 -11.93 18.95 25.75
CA ILE A 65 -10.77 19.61 26.37
C ILE A 65 -10.49 20.97 25.70
N GLY A 66 -10.55 21.03 24.36
CA GLY A 66 -10.36 22.26 23.60
C GLY A 66 -11.37 23.34 23.97
N ILE A 67 -12.63 22.95 24.10
CA ILE A 67 -13.73 23.84 24.55
C ILE A 67 -13.46 24.30 25.98
N PHE A 68 -13.17 23.39 26.92
CA PHE A 68 -12.90 23.74 28.32
C PHE A 68 -11.65 24.61 28.46
N ARG A 69 -10.62 24.37 27.69
CA ARG A 69 -9.36 25.16 27.71
C ARG A 69 -9.53 26.55 27.09
N SER A 70 -10.36 26.66 26.05
CA SER A 70 -10.75 27.94 25.46
C SER A 70 -11.80 28.67 26.32
N GLY A 71 -12.52 27.93 27.15
CA GLY A 71 -13.67 28.39 27.92
C GLY A 71 -13.33 29.13 29.21
N VAL A 72 -12.06 29.54 29.41
CA VAL A 72 -11.69 30.48 30.48
C VAL A 72 -12.33 31.87 30.28
N GLY A 73 -13.01 32.08 29.16
CA GLY A 73 -13.85 33.23 28.94
C GLY A 73 -15.03 32.89 28.03
N PHE A 74 -16.23 32.75 28.61
CA PHE A 74 -17.50 32.77 27.89
C PHE A 74 -17.64 33.96 26.91
N ARG A 75 -16.73 34.92 26.97
CA ARG A 75 -16.63 36.08 26.07
C ARG A 75 -16.13 35.75 24.68
N ASP A 76 -15.23 34.73 24.52
CA ASP A 76 -14.66 34.38 23.22
C ASP A 76 -15.61 33.53 22.39
N PHE A 77 -16.57 32.81 23.01
CA PHE A 77 -17.66 32.14 22.30
C PHE A 77 -18.60 33.11 21.57
N ARG A 78 -18.57 34.38 21.90
CA ARG A 78 -19.32 35.43 21.17
C ARG A 78 -18.68 35.79 19.81
N ARG A 79 -17.46 35.33 19.54
CA ARG A 79 -16.82 35.51 18.24
C ARG A 79 -17.01 34.23 17.40
N PRO A 80 -17.92 34.23 16.42
CA PRO A 80 -18.25 33.04 15.63
C PRO A 80 -17.05 32.46 14.89
N GLU A 81 -16.02 33.27 14.61
CA GLU A 81 -14.80 32.89 13.92
C GLU A 81 -13.98 31.83 14.69
N TYR A 82 -13.89 31.95 16.03
CA TYR A 82 -13.15 30.99 16.86
C TYR A 82 -13.87 29.63 16.94
N VAL A 83 -15.19 29.66 17.08
CA VAL A 83 -16.01 28.44 17.11
C VAL A 83 -15.93 27.72 15.78
N LEU A 84 -16.03 28.48 14.68
CA LEU A 84 -15.97 27.92 13.32
C LEU A 84 -14.61 27.28 13.05
N ARG A 85 -13.52 27.91 13.48
CA ARG A 85 -12.16 27.38 13.32
C ARG A 85 -11.97 26.05 14.07
N HIS A 86 -12.41 25.95 15.32
CA HIS A 86 -12.35 24.70 16.09
C HIS A 86 -13.23 23.61 15.50
N PHE A 87 -14.41 23.99 15.03
CA PHE A 87 -15.30 23.06 14.33
C PHE A 87 -14.70 22.55 13.03
N LEU A 88 -14.02 23.41 12.26
CA LEU A 88 -13.34 22.99 11.03
C LEU A 88 -12.23 21.97 11.33
N TYR A 89 -11.40 22.19 12.35
CA TYR A 89 -10.40 21.21 12.76
C TYR A 89 -11.01 19.88 13.20
N PHE A 90 -12.12 19.91 13.91
CA PHE A 90 -12.86 18.70 14.30
C PHE A 90 -13.38 17.94 13.07
N VAL A 91 -13.97 18.66 12.10
CA VAL A 91 -14.47 18.05 10.86
C VAL A 91 -13.31 17.43 10.06
N MET A 92 -12.19 18.14 9.92
CA MET A 92 -10.99 17.62 9.24
C MET A 92 -10.45 16.37 9.93
N ALA A 93 -10.34 16.38 11.26
CA ALA A 93 -9.89 15.21 12.01
C ALA A 93 -10.88 14.03 11.90
N LYS A 94 -12.18 14.30 11.91
CA LYS A 94 -13.22 13.28 11.68
C LYS A 94 -13.08 12.66 10.29
N LEU A 95 -12.88 13.48 9.25
CA LEU A 95 -12.66 12.98 7.89
C LEU A 95 -11.43 12.08 7.81
N ALA A 96 -10.33 12.49 8.43
CA ALA A 96 -9.11 11.68 8.46
C ALA A 96 -9.32 10.31 9.14
N VAL A 97 -10.05 10.26 10.26
CA VAL A 97 -10.37 9.01 10.96
C VAL A 97 -11.34 8.15 10.14
N THR A 98 -12.33 8.76 9.48
CA THR A 98 -13.35 8.03 8.70
C THR A 98 -12.77 7.44 7.43
N TYR A 99 -12.02 8.23 6.66
CA TYR A 99 -11.54 7.88 5.33
C TYR A 99 -10.06 7.49 5.29
N GLY A 100 -9.42 7.30 6.45
CA GLY A 100 -7.99 7.02 6.52
C GLY A 100 -7.58 5.76 5.77
N ILE A 101 -8.39 4.70 5.82
CA ILE A 101 -8.11 3.46 5.09
C ILE A 101 -8.30 3.62 3.58
N ASP A 102 -9.32 4.37 3.16
CA ASP A 102 -9.59 4.63 1.75
C ASP A 102 -8.47 5.45 1.13
N LEU A 103 -8.02 6.50 1.84
CA LEU A 103 -6.88 7.31 1.43
C LEU A 103 -5.59 6.48 1.32
N MET A 104 -5.37 5.56 2.25
CA MET A 104 -4.22 4.64 2.18
C MET A 104 -4.33 3.73 0.96
N MET A 105 -5.52 3.23 0.63
CA MET A 105 -5.75 2.42 -0.56
C MET A 105 -5.52 3.20 -1.85
N ASP A 106 -5.93 4.47 -1.90
CA ASP A 106 -5.66 5.34 -3.05
C ASP A 106 -4.15 5.56 -3.25
N ILE A 107 -3.39 5.75 -2.15
CA ILE A 107 -1.94 5.84 -2.21
C ILE A 107 -1.33 4.54 -2.75
N PHE A 108 -1.78 3.37 -2.29
CA PHE A 108 -1.33 2.09 -2.82
C PHE A 108 -1.66 1.93 -4.30
N ALA A 109 -2.85 2.36 -4.74
CA ALA A 109 -3.25 2.32 -6.15
C ALA A 109 -2.34 3.19 -7.03
N VAL A 110 -2.00 4.39 -6.56
CA VAL A 110 -1.06 5.28 -7.25
C VAL A 110 0.34 4.64 -7.32
N CYS A 111 0.84 4.09 -6.21
CA CYS A 111 2.13 3.39 -6.18
C CYS A 111 2.15 2.19 -7.15
N ALA A 112 1.10 1.38 -7.17
CA ALA A 112 0.96 0.26 -8.10
C ALA A 112 0.95 0.74 -9.56
N GLY A 113 0.27 1.85 -9.85
CA GLY A 113 0.28 2.49 -11.17
C GLY A 113 1.67 2.94 -11.60
N ILE A 114 2.45 3.54 -10.69
CA ILE A 114 3.84 3.95 -10.96
C ILE A 114 4.72 2.73 -11.22
N ILE A 115 4.60 1.67 -10.40
CA ILE A 115 5.35 0.43 -10.58
C ILE A 115 5.03 -0.21 -11.93
N SER A 116 3.75 -0.27 -12.30
CA SER A 116 3.30 -0.81 -13.60
C SER A 116 3.84 0.00 -14.77
N ALA A 117 3.81 1.34 -14.67
CA ALA A 117 4.36 2.21 -15.72
C ALA A 117 5.87 2.08 -15.84
N ALA A 118 6.59 1.99 -14.71
CA ALA A 118 8.03 1.77 -14.70
C ALA A 118 8.39 0.41 -15.30
N ALA A 119 7.65 -0.64 -14.95
CA ALA A 119 7.84 -1.97 -15.52
C ALA A 119 7.61 -1.99 -17.04
N GLY A 120 6.58 -1.30 -17.52
CA GLY A 120 6.33 -1.17 -18.96
C GLY A 120 7.45 -0.44 -19.72
N SER A 121 8.09 0.55 -19.07
CA SER A 121 9.18 1.32 -19.69
C SER A 121 10.51 0.55 -19.75
N VAL A 122 10.73 -0.40 -18.83
CA VAL A 122 11.98 -1.22 -18.75
C VAL A 122 11.83 -2.56 -19.48
N GLY A 123 10.69 -2.81 -20.15
CA GLY A 123 10.40 -4.08 -20.83
C GLY A 123 9.81 -5.15 -19.91
N GLY A 124 9.38 -4.76 -18.70
CA GLY A 124 8.77 -5.67 -17.74
C GLY A 124 9.70 -6.77 -17.23
N ILE A 125 9.10 -7.84 -16.74
CA ILE A 125 9.83 -9.06 -16.32
C ILE A 125 10.39 -9.81 -17.53
N GLU A 126 9.72 -9.70 -18.68
CA GLU A 126 10.17 -10.34 -19.91
C GLU A 126 11.54 -9.82 -20.35
N GLY A 127 11.82 -8.53 -20.10
CA GLY A 127 13.15 -7.94 -20.33
C GLY A 127 14.21 -8.37 -19.31
N ALA A 128 13.81 -8.88 -18.16
CA ALA A 128 14.69 -9.41 -17.11
C ALA A 128 14.84 -10.95 -17.19
N ALA A 129 14.07 -11.62 -18.04
CA ALA A 129 14.16 -13.07 -18.25
C ALA A 129 15.54 -13.41 -18.82
N VAL A 130 16.23 -14.33 -18.18
CA VAL A 130 17.54 -14.81 -18.60
C VAL A 130 17.38 -16.06 -19.44
N ALA A 131 17.96 -16.04 -20.63
CA ALA A 131 18.08 -17.21 -21.50
C ALA A 131 19.52 -17.44 -21.88
N LEU A 132 19.88 -18.68 -22.18
CA LEU A 132 21.21 -19.02 -22.69
C LEU A 132 21.43 -18.35 -24.06
N PRO A 133 22.51 -17.57 -24.25
CA PRO A 133 22.87 -17.09 -25.57
C PRO A 133 23.07 -18.25 -26.54
N GLY A 134 22.54 -18.13 -27.74
CA GLY A 134 22.62 -19.19 -28.75
C GLY A 134 24.08 -19.57 -29.14
N GLU A 135 25.02 -18.63 -29.00
CA GLU A 135 26.44 -18.85 -29.21
C GLU A 135 27.05 -19.86 -28.23
N ILE A 136 26.55 -19.87 -26.97
CA ILE A 136 27.01 -20.84 -25.95
C ILE A 136 26.43 -22.23 -26.24
N VAL A 137 25.17 -22.30 -26.71
CA VAL A 137 24.54 -23.57 -27.07
C VAL A 137 25.22 -24.24 -28.24
N THR A 138 25.79 -23.49 -29.16
CA THR A 138 26.52 -24.02 -30.34
C THR A 138 28.01 -24.33 -30.08
N ALA A 139 28.57 -23.80 -28.99
CA ALA A 139 29.99 -23.97 -28.63
C ALA A 139 30.26 -25.16 -27.70
N ILE A 140 29.20 -25.77 -27.15
CA ILE A 140 29.26 -26.93 -26.25
C ILE A 140 28.79 -28.18 -26.98
#